data_c1fb4caf4e5302e95e0f42d78e64f2d5
#
_entry.id   c1fb4caf4e5302e95e0f42d78e64f2d5
#
_cell.length_a   1.000
_cell.length_b   1.000
_cell.length_c   1.000
_cell.angle_alpha   90.00
_cell.angle_beta   90.00
_cell.angle_gamma   90.00
#
_symmetry.space_group_name_H-M   'P 1'
#
loop_
_entity.id
_entity.type
_entity.pdbx_description
1 polymer ?
#
loop_
_entity_poly.entity_id
_entity_poly.type
_entity_poly.pdbx_seq_one_letter_code
_entity_poly.pdbx_strand_id
1 'polypeptide(L)'
;MNEKDISSILINEEEIKEICKKLGERISKDYEGKKLLLVSVLKGAVVFMTDLMRNITCDCEIDFMAVSSYSGTKTTGVVKFKKDLDIDPSGRDILIVEDILDSGITLSYLKELLIDRNAASVKICTFLDKPANRRADIIADYIGKEVPDEFIIGYGLDYNEKYRNLPFVGILSPDVYSN
;
A
#
# COMPACT_ATOMS: atom_id res chain seq x y z
N MET A 1 19.53 7.16 13.86
CA MET A 1 18.65 5.99 14.01
C MET A 1 19.18 5.18 15.15
N ASN A 2 18.37 4.85 16.13
CA ASN A 2 18.82 4.06 17.27
C ASN A 2 18.43 2.59 17.00
N GLU A 3 19.40 1.69 16.92
CA GLU A 3 19.15 0.25 16.72
C GLU A 3 18.23 -0.34 17.80
N LYS A 4 18.21 0.27 18.99
CA LYS A 4 17.32 -0.10 20.10
C LYS A 4 15.83 0.16 19.83
N ASP A 5 15.50 0.96 18.82
CA ASP A 5 14.12 1.25 18.46
C ASP A 5 13.46 0.09 17.72
N ILE A 6 14.24 -0.91 17.26
CA ILE A 6 13.77 -2.04 16.47
C ILE A 6 13.89 -3.32 17.31
N SER A 7 12.77 -3.95 17.60
CA SER A 7 12.73 -5.20 18.36
C SER A 7 13.23 -6.39 17.52
N SER A 8 12.83 -6.45 16.26
CA SER A 8 13.22 -7.51 15.33
C SER A 8 13.01 -7.09 13.87
N ILE A 9 13.75 -7.71 12.96
CA ILE A 9 13.51 -7.61 11.52
C ILE A 9 12.47 -8.67 11.14
N LEU A 10 11.36 -8.25 10.55
CA LEU A 10 10.28 -9.11 10.10
C LEU A 10 10.46 -9.58 8.65
N ILE A 11 10.97 -8.69 7.79
CA ILE A 11 11.25 -8.96 6.39
C ILE A 11 12.56 -8.25 6.02
N ASN A 12 13.55 -8.99 5.60
CA ASN A 12 14.83 -8.42 5.18
C ASN A 12 14.79 -7.94 3.71
N GLU A 13 15.84 -7.26 3.27
CA GLU A 13 15.93 -6.67 1.94
C GLU A 13 15.83 -7.71 0.81
N GLU A 14 16.42 -8.89 0.99
CA GLU A 14 16.35 -9.94 -0.03
C GLU A 14 14.95 -10.54 -0.14
N GLU A 15 14.25 -10.73 0.98
CA GLU A 15 12.85 -11.16 0.98
C GLU A 15 11.94 -10.12 0.31
N ILE A 16 12.19 -8.82 0.52
CA ILE A 16 11.46 -7.73 -0.15
C ILE A 16 11.61 -7.84 -1.66
N LYS A 17 12.85 -8.00 -2.15
CA LYS A 17 13.13 -8.15 -3.60
C LYS A 17 12.39 -9.34 -4.21
N GLU A 18 12.39 -10.48 -3.52
CA GLU A 18 11.72 -11.69 -3.98
C GLU A 18 10.19 -11.53 -4.01
N ILE A 19 9.61 -10.85 -3.02
CA ILE A 19 8.17 -10.52 -2.98
C ILE A 19 7.81 -9.62 -4.17
N CYS A 20 8.55 -8.54 -4.39
CA CYS A 20 8.30 -7.61 -5.50
C CYS A 20 8.40 -8.31 -6.85
N LYS A 21 9.38 -9.21 -7.03
CA LYS A 21 9.56 -9.99 -8.25
C LYS A 21 8.35 -10.89 -8.50
N LYS A 22 7.94 -11.70 -7.53
CA LYS A 22 6.79 -12.61 -7.66
C LYS A 22 5.48 -11.87 -7.96
N LEU A 23 5.25 -10.74 -7.27
CA LEU A 23 4.08 -9.91 -7.52
C LEU A 23 4.12 -9.30 -8.93
N GLY A 24 5.27 -8.75 -9.34
CA GLY A 24 5.46 -8.17 -10.66
C GLY A 24 5.22 -9.16 -11.80
N GLU A 25 5.76 -10.38 -11.69
CA GLU A 25 5.55 -11.47 -12.66
C GLU A 25 4.06 -11.85 -12.78
N ARG A 26 3.37 -11.98 -11.65
CA ARG A 26 1.94 -12.32 -11.62
C ARG A 26 1.09 -11.19 -12.22
N ILE A 27 1.34 -9.94 -11.82
CA ILE A 27 0.64 -8.76 -12.33
C ILE A 27 0.85 -8.62 -13.84
N SER A 28 2.10 -8.79 -14.33
CA SER A 28 2.42 -8.71 -15.76
C SER A 28 1.60 -9.69 -16.59
N LYS A 29 1.44 -10.92 -16.11
CA LYS A 29 0.64 -11.95 -16.76
C LYS A 29 -0.85 -11.61 -16.78
N ASP A 30 -1.39 -11.14 -15.65
CA ASP A 30 -2.83 -10.87 -15.49
C ASP A 30 -3.28 -9.63 -16.27
N TYR A 31 -2.33 -8.72 -16.57
CA TYR A 31 -2.59 -7.45 -17.27
C TYR A 31 -1.97 -7.39 -18.67
N GLU A 32 -1.54 -8.52 -19.22
CA GLU A 32 -1.04 -8.58 -20.60
C GLU A 32 -2.09 -8.04 -21.58
N GLY A 33 -1.69 -7.08 -22.42
CA GLY A 33 -2.56 -6.45 -23.43
C GLY A 33 -3.59 -5.47 -22.87
N LYS A 34 -3.53 -5.12 -21.58
CA LYS A 34 -4.44 -4.16 -20.93
C LYS A 34 -3.77 -2.79 -20.75
N LYS A 35 -4.62 -1.78 -20.50
CA LYS A 35 -4.18 -0.42 -20.14
C LYS A 35 -4.10 -0.30 -18.62
N LEU A 36 -3.01 -0.80 -18.05
CA LEU A 36 -2.82 -0.80 -16.60
C LEU A 36 -2.41 0.59 -16.09
N LEU A 37 -3.14 1.08 -15.08
CA LEU A 37 -2.77 2.24 -14.29
C LEU A 37 -2.46 1.81 -12.86
N LEU A 38 -1.20 1.96 -12.43
CA LEU A 38 -0.78 1.75 -11.05
C LEU A 38 -1.07 3.04 -10.27
N VAL A 39 -1.85 2.95 -9.22
CA VAL A 39 -2.19 4.09 -8.35
C VAL A 39 -1.64 3.84 -6.96
N SER A 40 -0.66 4.63 -6.54
CA SER A 40 -0.09 4.52 -5.19
C SER A 40 -0.66 5.58 -4.25
N VAL A 41 -0.92 5.18 -3.01
CA VAL A 41 -1.39 6.09 -1.95
C VAL A 41 -0.20 6.63 -1.17
N LEU A 42 0.02 7.94 -1.27
CA LEU A 42 1.13 8.62 -0.59
C LEU A 42 0.87 8.71 0.93
N LYS A 43 1.93 8.59 1.77
CA LYS A 43 3.35 8.56 1.42
C LYS A 43 3.97 7.15 1.44
N GLY A 44 3.49 6.26 2.30
CA GLY A 44 4.15 4.99 2.64
C GLY A 44 4.38 4.10 1.44
N ALA A 45 3.35 3.91 0.63
CA ALA A 45 3.35 2.99 -0.50
C ALA A 45 4.33 3.35 -1.63
N VAL A 46 4.91 4.57 -1.65
CA VAL A 46 5.80 5.00 -2.74
C VAL A 46 7.04 4.11 -2.88
N VAL A 47 7.58 3.61 -1.77
CA VAL A 47 8.79 2.75 -1.78
C VAL A 47 8.46 1.42 -2.45
N PHE A 48 7.40 0.77 -1.99
CA PHE A 48 6.93 -0.48 -2.59
C PHE A 48 6.54 -0.31 -4.07
N MET A 49 5.81 0.77 -4.40
CA MET A 49 5.42 1.08 -5.77
C MET A 49 6.61 1.13 -6.72
N THR A 50 7.70 1.80 -6.32
CA THR A 50 8.89 1.95 -7.17
C THR A 50 9.62 0.63 -7.41
N ASP A 51 9.65 -0.25 -6.44
CA ASP A 51 10.26 -1.57 -6.60
C ASP A 51 9.33 -2.52 -7.37
N LEU A 52 8.02 -2.49 -7.10
CA LEU A 52 7.04 -3.32 -7.80
C LEU A 52 7.01 -3.01 -9.31
N MET A 53 6.91 -1.73 -9.69
CA MET A 53 6.78 -1.33 -11.10
C MET A 53 7.99 -1.75 -11.94
N ARG A 54 9.19 -1.84 -11.37
CA ARG A 54 10.40 -2.32 -12.05
C ARG A 54 10.37 -3.80 -12.38
N ASN A 55 9.49 -4.57 -11.71
CA ASN A 55 9.28 -5.99 -11.94
C ASN A 55 8.04 -6.26 -12.81
N ILE A 56 7.30 -5.24 -13.23
CA ILE A 56 6.17 -5.35 -14.16
C ILE A 56 6.69 -5.18 -15.58
N THR A 57 6.36 -6.11 -16.46
CA THR A 57 6.83 -6.14 -17.86
C THR A 57 5.75 -5.78 -18.88
N CYS A 58 4.46 -5.73 -18.48
CA CYS A 58 3.41 -5.16 -19.33
C CYS A 58 3.44 -3.64 -19.30
N ASP A 59 2.87 -2.99 -20.32
CA ASP A 59 2.75 -1.54 -20.37
C ASP A 59 1.91 -1.03 -19.22
N CYS A 60 2.46 -0.11 -18.43
CA CYS A 60 1.73 0.50 -17.33
C CYS A 60 2.07 1.98 -17.18
N GLU A 61 1.06 2.75 -16.76
CA GLU A 61 1.20 4.14 -16.33
C GLU A 61 1.17 4.19 -14.80
N ILE A 62 1.67 5.28 -14.22
CA ILE A 62 1.65 5.47 -12.76
C ILE A 62 0.99 6.80 -12.42
N ASP A 63 0.27 6.82 -11.31
CA ASP A 63 -0.26 8.03 -10.69
C ASP A 63 -0.30 7.89 -9.17
N PHE A 64 -0.55 8.98 -8.47
CA PHE A 64 -0.53 9.04 -7.02
C PHE A 64 -1.77 9.72 -6.47
N MET A 65 -2.26 9.18 -5.37
CA MET A 65 -3.29 9.82 -4.56
C MET A 65 -2.74 10.12 -3.16
N ALA A 66 -3.21 11.17 -2.53
CA ALA A 66 -2.92 11.44 -1.14
C ALA A 66 -4.22 11.74 -0.40
N VAL A 67 -4.51 10.94 0.59
CA VAL A 67 -5.71 11.07 1.40
C VAL A 67 -5.35 11.24 2.88
N SER A 68 -6.22 11.91 3.63
CA SER A 68 -6.10 11.97 5.08
C SER A 68 -7.43 11.54 5.69
N SER A 69 -7.38 10.66 6.67
CA SER A 69 -8.52 10.37 7.53
C SER A 69 -8.83 11.59 8.40
N TYR A 70 -10.09 11.96 8.49
CA TYR A 70 -10.51 13.00 9.42
C TYR A 70 -10.60 12.38 10.82
N SER A 71 -9.64 12.73 11.71
CA SER A 71 -9.70 12.40 13.13
C SER A 71 -10.56 13.43 13.89
N GLY A 72 -11.83 13.55 13.51
CA GLY A 72 -12.79 14.38 14.22
C GLY A 72 -13.75 13.51 15.02
N THR A 73 -14.27 14.03 16.13
CA THR A 73 -15.13 13.37 17.13
C THR A 73 -16.50 12.88 16.61
N LYS A 74 -16.74 12.91 15.29
CA LYS A 74 -17.85 12.26 14.61
C LYS A 74 -17.30 11.49 13.42
N THR A 75 -17.35 10.18 13.49
CA THR A 75 -17.00 9.21 12.44
C THR A 75 -17.95 9.32 11.25
N THR A 76 -17.78 10.32 10.40
CA THR A 76 -18.57 10.45 9.15
C THR A 76 -17.89 9.81 7.95
N GLY A 77 -16.81 9.04 8.13
CA GLY A 77 -16.16 8.32 7.01
C GLY A 77 -15.63 9.20 5.86
N VAL A 78 -15.60 10.53 6.04
CA VAL A 78 -15.18 11.45 4.97
C VAL A 78 -13.67 11.43 4.84
N VAL A 79 -13.20 10.88 3.74
CA VAL A 79 -11.80 10.93 3.32
C VAL A 79 -11.54 12.28 2.64
N LYS A 80 -10.56 13.03 3.12
CA LYS A 80 -10.15 14.29 2.49
C LYS A 80 -8.99 14.04 1.54
N PHE A 81 -9.18 14.40 0.27
CA PHE A 81 -8.11 14.39 -0.72
C PHE A 81 -7.15 15.56 -0.50
N LYS A 82 -5.84 15.26 -0.42
CA LYS A 82 -4.76 16.23 -0.52
C LYS A 82 -4.21 16.28 -1.95
N LYS A 83 -4.22 15.14 -2.64
CA LYS A 83 -3.93 15.00 -4.06
C LYS A 83 -4.90 13.98 -4.65
N ASP A 84 -5.50 14.32 -5.76
CA ASP A 84 -6.29 13.41 -6.61
C ASP A 84 -5.46 12.97 -7.82
N LEU A 85 -5.97 12.01 -8.58
CA LEU A 85 -5.35 11.54 -9.82
C LEU A 85 -5.18 12.70 -10.82
N ASP A 86 -4.05 12.71 -11.50
CA ASP A 86 -3.80 13.57 -12.67
C ASP A 86 -4.32 12.91 -13.95
N ILE A 87 -4.39 11.58 -13.97
CA ILE A 87 -4.85 10.75 -15.10
C ILE A 87 -6.33 10.40 -14.92
N ASP A 88 -7.12 10.53 -15.99
CA ASP A 88 -8.52 10.08 -15.99
C ASP A 88 -8.59 8.55 -15.84
N PRO A 89 -9.22 8.02 -14.78
CA PRO A 89 -9.34 6.59 -14.55
C PRO A 89 -10.36 5.89 -15.48
N SER A 90 -11.18 6.63 -16.20
CA SER A 90 -12.26 6.09 -17.02
C SER A 90 -11.76 5.11 -18.09
N GLY A 91 -12.33 3.90 -18.10
CA GLY A 91 -12.01 2.85 -19.06
C GLY A 91 -10.62 2.19 -18.85
N ARG A 92 -9.94 2.46 -17.73
CA ARG A 92 -8.64 1.87 -17.40
C ARG A 92 -8.77 0.73 -16.43
N ASP A 93 -7.88 -0.25 -16.56
CA ASP A 93 -7.66 -1.25 -15.52
C ASP A 93 -6.73 -0.65 -14.44
N ILE A 94 -7.24 -0.51 -13.21
CA ILE A 94 -6.52 0.13 -12.11
C ILE A 94 -6.02 -0.91 -11.11
N LEU A 95 -4.78 -0.76 -10.71
CA LEU A 95 -4.20 -1.48 -9.58
C LEU A 95 -3.79 -0.48 -8.51
N ILE A 96 -4.53 -0.44 -7.40
CA ILE A 96 -4.14 0.34 -6.22
C ILE A 96 -2.97 -0.38 -5.56
N VAL A 97 -1.87 0.34 -5.36
CA VAL A 97 -0.64 -0.17 -4.73
C VAL A 97 -0.48 0.47 -3.37
N GLU A 98 -0.44 -0.35 -2.33
CA GLU A 98 -0.40 0.07 -0.92
C GLU A 98 0.71 -0.65 -0.16
N ASP A 99 1.28 0.00 0.84
CA ASP A 99 2.30 -0.58 1.70
C ASP A 99 1.71 -1.61 2.67
N ILE A 100 0.55 -1.31 3.27
CA ILE A 100 -0.11 -2.21 4.21
C ILE A 100 -1.65 -2.11 4.10
N LEU A 101 -2.29 -3.25 3.99
CA LEU A 101 -3.74 -3.37 4.17
C LEU A 101 -4.03 -3.70 5.63
N ASP A 102 -4.29 -2.66 6.43
CA ASP A 102 -4.63 -2.75 7.84
C ASP A 102 -6.16 -2.75 8.04
N SER A 103 -6.78 -1.68 8.50
CA SER A 103 -8.23 -1.60 8.70
C SER A 103 -9.06 -1.76 7.41
N GLY A 104 -8.48 -1.43 6.28
CA GLY A 104 -9.11 -1.49 4.96
C GLY A 104 -10.08 -0.35 4.63
N ILE A 105 -10.41 0.53 5.58
CA ILE A 105 -11.40 1.59 5.40
C ILE A 105 -11.03 2.53 4.25
N THR A 106 -9.80 2.99 4.21
CA THR A 106 -9.31 3.90 3.15
C THR A 106 -9.32 3.22 1.79
N LEU A 107 -8.84 1.99 1.70
CA LEU A 107 -8.79 1.25 0.44
C LEU A 107 -10.17 0.88 -0.09
N SER A 108 -11.12 0.52 0.78
CA SER A 108 -12.51 0.29 0.40
C SER A 108 -13.11 1.54 -0.23
N TYR A 109 -12.95 2.69 0.42
CA TYR A 109 -13.42 3.97 -0.11
C TYR A 109 -12.78 4.32 -1.47
N LEU A 110 -11.45 4.17 -1.59
CA LEU A 110 -10.75 4.48 -2.85
C LEU A 110 -11.16 3.54 -3.98
N LYS A 111 -11.37 2.25 -3.69
CA LYS A 111 -11.85 1.28 -4.66
C LYS A 111 -13.24 1.66 -5.20
N GLU A 112 -14.19 1.98 -4.32
CA GLU A 112 -15.52 2.42 -4.70
C GLU A 112 -15.46 3.71 -5.54
N LEU A 113 -14.71 4.70 -5.09
CA LEU A 113 -14.52 5.95 -5.81
C LEU A 113 -14.00 5.77 -7.24
N LEU A 114 -13.04 4.89 -7.45
CA LEU A 114 -12.48 4.64 -8.77
C LEU A 114 -13.46 3.87 -9.67
N ILE A 115 -14.27 2.99 -9.10
CA ILE A 115 -15.39 2.35 -9.80
C ILE A 115 -16.42 3.38 -10.23
N ASP A 116 -16.80 4.29 -9.33
CA ASP A 116 -17.75 5.39 -9.62
C ASP A 116 -17.25 6.36 -10.70
N ARG A 117 -15.90 6.44 -10.86
CA ARG A 117 -15.24 7.18 -11.95
C ARG A 117 -15.13 6.39 -13.25
N ASN A 118 -15.88 5.30 -13.38
CA ASN A 118 -15.95 4.46 -14.58
C ASN A 118 -14.64 3.75 -14.93
N ALA A 119 -13.79 3.41 -13.96
CA ALA A 119 -12.68 2.50 -14.19
C ALA A 119 -13.19 1.17 -14.76
N ALA A 120 -12.47 0.57 -15.71
CA ALA A 120 -12.82 -0.73 -16.29
C ALA A 120 -12.71 -1.86 -15.27
N SER A 121 -11.69 -1.79 -14.42
CA SER A 121 -11.54 -2.66 -13.25
C SER A 121 -10.72 -1.97 -12.17
N VAL A 122 -10.94 -2.34 -10.90
CA VAL A 122 -10.12 -1.87 -9.77
C VAL A 122 -9.72 -3.06 -8.90
N LYS A 123 -8.43 -3.34 -8.86
CA LYS A 123 -7.82 -4.33 -7.98
C LYS A 123 -6.85 -3.70 -6.99
N ILE A 124 -6.45 -4.45 -5.98
CA ILE A 124 -5.56 -4.00 -4.91
C ILE A 124 -4.35 -4.92 -4.83
N CYS A 125 -3.17 -4.31 -4.81
CA CYS A 125 -1.90 -4.95 -4.48
C CYS A 125 -1.36 -4.32 -3.19
N THR A 126 -1.19 -5.12 -2.16
CA THR A 126 -0.58 -4.68 -0.90
C THR A 126 0.74 -5.41 -0.66
N PHE A 127 1.75 -4.68 -0.19
CA PHE A 127 2.99 -5.32 0.22
C PHE A 127 2.78 -6.15 1.49
N LEU A 128 2.08 -5.58 2.49
CA LEU A 128 1.72 -6.26 3.72
C LEU A 128 0.22 -6.39 3.88
N ASP A 129 -0.25 -7.53 4.38
CA ASP A 129 -1.62 -7.73 4.81
C ASP A 129 -1.66 -8.00 6.32
N LYS A 130 -2.49 -7.22 7.05
CA LYS A 130 -2.66 -7.32 8.49
C LYS A 130 -4.12 -7.61 8.84
N PRO A 131 -4.59 -8.84 8.67
CA PRO A 131 -6.01 -9.19 8.78
C PRO A 131 -6.59 -8.99 10.18
N ALA A 132 -5.77 -9.04 11.24
CA ALA A 132 -6.23 -8.90 12.62
C ALA A 132 -6.93 -7.55 12.90
N ASN A 133 -6.57 -6.49 12.18
CA ASN A 133 -7.14 -5.15 12.32
C ASN A 133 -8.20 -4.80 11.28
N ARG A 134 -8.59 -5.76 10.42
CA ARG A 134 -9.55 -5.53 9.35
C ARG A 134 -10.90 -5.10 9.91
N ARG A 135 -11.44 -3.98 9.39
CA ARG A 135 -12.74 -3.40 9.76
C ARG A 135 -13.69 -3.27 8.56
N ALA A 136 -13.13 -3.09 7.36
CA ALA A 136 -13.91 -3.07 6.13
C ALA A 136 -13.93 -4.47 5.49
N ASP A 137 -15.00 -4.81 4.80
CA ASP A 137 -15.09 -6.05 4.01
C ASP A 137 -14.32 -5.89 2.69
N ILE A 138 -13.01 -6.00 2.79
CA ILE A 138 -12.08 -5.85 1.67
C ILE A 138 -10.93 -6.84 1.76
N ILE A 139 -10.58 -7.40 0.62
CA ILE A 139 -9.45 -8.31 0.44
C ILE A 139 -8.60 -7.75 -0.70
N ALA A 140 -7.27 -7.84 -0.56
CA ALA A 140 -6.36 -7.52 -1.65
C ALA A 140 -6.29 -8.68 -2.65
N ASP A 141 -6.22 -8.33 -3.94
CA ASP A 141 -6.09 -9.29 -5.05
C ASP A 141 -4.66 -9.87 -5.13
N TYR A 142 -3.68 -9.06 -4.71
CA TYR A 142 -2.27 -9.41 -4.66
C TYR A 142 -1.71 -9.05 -3.29
N ILE A 143 -1.16 -10.03 -2.59
CA ILE A 143 -0.62 -9.88 -1.23
C ILE A 143 0.83 -10.33 -1.26
N GLY A 144 1.73 -9.47 -0.79
CA GLY A 144 3.14 -9.79 -0.63
C GLY A 144 3.38 -10.72 0.54
N LYS A 145 3.01 -10.29 1.74
CA LYS A 145 3.18 -11.10 2.96
C LYS A 145 2.13 -10.73 4.01
N GLU A 146 1.55 -11.74 4.65
CA GLU A 146 0.72 -11.54 5.84
C GLU A 146 1.62 -11.29 7.06
N VAL A 147 1.20 -10.38 7.94
CA VAL A 147 1.98 -9.94 9.10
C VAL A 147 1.16 -9.97 10.38
N PRO A 148 1.82 -10.15 11.55
CA PRO A 148 1.14 -10.15 12.84
C PRO A 148 0.63 -8.76 13.22
N ASP A 149 -0.20 -8.71 14.28
CA ASP A 149 -0.70 -7.45 14.85
C ASP A 149 0.35 -6.77 15.74
N GLU A 150 1.40 -6.30 15.09
CA GLU A 150 2.52 -5.57 15.70
C GLU A 150 2.63 -4.18 15.10
N PHE A 151 3.40 -3.29 15.74
CA PHE A 151 3.69 -1.98 15.17
C PHE A 151 4.86 -2.09 14.18
N ILE A 152 4.55 -2.01 12.92
CA ILE A 152 5.47 -2.29 11.81
C ILE A 152 5.99 -0.99 11.21
N ILE A 153 7.30 -0.92 10.98
CA ILE A 153 8.01 0.23 10.39
C ILE A 153 9.00 -0.21 9.32
N GLY A 154 9.46 0.75 8.53
CA GLY A 154 10.45 0.52 7.48
C GLY A 154 9.84 0.25 6.12
N TYR A 155 10.65 0.33 5.08
CA TYR A 155 10.25 0.13 3.68
C TYR A 155 9.00 0.95 3.28
N GLY A 156 9.02 2.24 3.66
CA GLY A 156 7.90 3.17 3.44
C GLY A 156 7.02 3.40 4.66
N LEU A 157 6.84 2.40 5.52
CA LEU A 157 6.08 2.50 6.77
C LEU A 157 6.79 3.37 7.81
N ASP A 158 6.02 4.14 8.58
CA ASP A 158 6.57 5.09 9.52
C ASP A 158 6.02 5.00 10.95
N TYR A 159 6.76 5.62 11.85
CA TYR A 159 6.27 6.13 13.11
C TYR A 159 6.70 7.59 13.27
N ASN A 160 5.74 8.52 13.41
CA ASN A 160 5.98 9.96 13.50
C ASN A 160 6.89 10.49 12.35
N GLU A 161 6.60 10.12 11.11
CA GLU A 161 7.35 10.46 9.89
C GLU A 161 8.81 9.97 9.86
N LYS A 162 9.18 9.04 10.75
CA LYS A 162 10.52 8.42 10.80
C LYS A 162 10.47 6.99 10.30
N TYR A 163 11.62 6.42 10.00
CA TYR A 163 11.86 5.00 9.63
C TYR A 163 11.46 4.60 8.22
N ARG A 164 10.78 5.41 7.42
CA ARG A 164 10.40 5.07 6.03
C ARG A 164 11.57 4.66 5.15
N ASN A 165 12.77 5.17 5.46
CA ASN A 165 14.00 4.94 4.71
C ASN A 165 14.75 3.65 5.07
N LEU A 166 14.23 2.83 5.98
CA LEU A 166 14.84 1.54 6.29
C LEU A 166 14.69 0.59 5.09
N PRO A 167 15.77 -0.14 4.71
CA PRO A 167 15.70 -1.08 3.57
C PRO A 167 15.07 -2.44 3.93
N PHE A 168 14.46 -2.53 5.09
CA PHE A 168 13.79 -3.72 5.62
C PHE A 168 12.49 -3.33 6.33
N VAL A 169 11.67 -4.32 6.65
CA VAL A 169 10.50 -4.17 7.53
C VAL A 169 10.84 -4.69 8.91
N GLY A 170 10.62 -3.89 9.93
CA GLY A 170 10.89 -4.24 11.32
C GLY A 170 9.70 -4.00 12.24
N ILE A 171 9.75 -4.59 13.42
CA ILE A 171 8.81 -4.34 14.52
C ILE A 171 9.39 -3.23 15.40
N LEU A 172 8.63 -2.16 15.59
CA LEU A 172 8.99 -1.07 16.48
C LEU A 172 8.97 -1.54 17.93
N SER A 173 10.01 -1.21 18.69
CA SER A 173 10.03 -1.53 20.13
C SER A 173 8.91 -0.84 20.88
N PRO A 174 8.16 -1.56 21.74
CA PRO A 174 7.13 -0.95 22.60
C PRO A 174 7.64 0.23 23.43
N ASP A 175 8.90 0.24 23.80
CA ASP A 175 9.53 1.33 24.56
C ASP A 175 9.50 2.69 23.84
N VAL A 176 9.30 2.68 22.50
CA VAL A 176 9.29 3.91 21.68
C VAL A 176 7.92 4.57 21.66
N TYR A 177 6.82 3.81 21.81
CA TYR A 177 5.44 4.32 21.68
C TYR A 177 4.58 4.16 22.95
N SER A 178 5.12 3.52 24.00
CA SER A 178 4.41 3.34 25.28
C SER A 178 4.68 4.45 26.31
N ASN A 179 5.38 5.53 25.92
CA ASN A 179 5.67 6.70 26.78
C ASN A 179 4.69 7.84 26.55
#